data_12f01839d704f65dd46bf5522cf7bbb1
#
_entry.id   12f01839d704f65dd46bf5522cf7bbb1
#
_cell.length_a   1.000
_cell.length_b   1.000
_cell.length_c   1.000
_cell.angle_alpha   90.00
_cell.angle_beta   90.00
_cell.angle_gamma   90.00
#
_symmetry.space_group_name_H-M   'P 1'
#
loop_
_entity.id
_entity.type
_entity.pdbx_description
1 polymer ?
#
loop_
_entity_poly.entity_id
_entity_poly.type
_entity_poly.pdbx_seq_one_letter_code
_entity_poly.pdbx_strand_id
1 'polypeptide(L)'
;MLHAPNTQTSTNSQQTSSVLPEVTVTKLDRSDETAVLEFLSQRPIHTVAMKSLILDNGIVSPFNRGTFYGCRDINGRLEGVALVGHATLMETVSDRALQCLAQVARECPFTHMVMGEQDRIAEFWGNYSHAGLQPRLACREWLLEIENSNNKSKSEPGLRVATEQELDLVMPIQAQLALEESGVDPMEVDPEGFRKRCLRRIRQGRTWVLFDGDTLIFKADVISQTSEVIYLEGIWVKDNRRNDGLGFRCMAELTSRLLLKAKSICLLANELNTSAITFYRKCGFMFRATYETFFLSQKELLPN
;
A
#
# COMPACT_ATOMS: atom_id res chain seq x y z
N MET A 1 -30.57 35.77 -66.04
CA MET A 1 -30.44 36.95 -65.15
C MET A 1 -31.17 36.61 -63.87
N LEU A 2 -30.50 36.51 -62.80
CA LEU A 2 -30.80 36.95 -61.43
C LEU A 2 -29.92 36.19 -60.48
N HIS A 3 -29.00 36.91 -59.84
CA HIS A 3 -28.09 36.49 -58.79
C HIS A 3 -28.84 36.17 -57.48
N ALA A 4 -28.51 35.09 -56.83
CA ALA A 4 -28.84 34.85 -55.42
C ALA A 4 -27.58 35.05 -54.57
N PRO A 5 -27.65 35.72 -53.41
CA PRO A 5 -26.47 35.96 -52.54
C PRO A 5 -26.18 34.76 -51.62
N ASN A 6 -24.90 34.46 -51.54
CA ASN A 6 -24.31 33.45 -50.71
C ASN A 6 -24.23 33.96 -49.26
N THR A 7 -25.02 33.41 -48.35
CA THR A 7 -24.94 33.69 -46.92
C THR A 7 -24.05 32.65 -46.25
N GLN A 8 -22.79 32.99 -46.00
CA GLN A 8 -21.90 32.22 -45.11
C GLN A 8 -22.32 32.50 -43.67
N THR A 9 -22.87 31.48 -43.02
CA THR A 9 -23.08 31.43 -41.57
C THR A 9 -21.80 30.91 -40.96
N SER A 10 -20.98 31.80 -40.36
CA SER A 10 -19.85 31.46 -39.53
C SER A 10 -20.36 30.93 -38.18
N THR A 11 -20.33 29.64 -38.00
CA THR A 11 -20.51 29.00 -36.67
C THR A 11 -19.22 29.18 -35.87
N ASN A 12 -19.26 30.12 -34.96
CA ASN A 12 -18.22 30.38 -33.98
C ASN A 12 -18.35 29.31 -32.89
N SER A 13 -17.61 28.18 -33.01
CA SER A 13 -17.47 27.20 -31.96
C SER A 13 -16.57 27.79 -30.90
N GLN A 14 -17.14 28.37 -29.85
CA GLN A 14 -16.46 28.68 -28.62
C GLN A 14 -16.01 27.37 -27.99
N GLN A 15 -14.72 27.03 -28.15
CA GLN A 15 -14.04 26.09 -27.30
C GLN A 15 -13.99 26.69 -25.89
N THR A 16 -14.89 26.27 -25.02
CA THR A 16 -14.76 26.49 -23.59
C THR A 16 -13.56 25.67 -23.12
N SER A 17 -12.41 26.31 -23.07
CA SER A 17 -11.25 25.84 -22.32
C SER A 17 -11.68 25.75 -20.86
N SER A 18 -11.97 24.54 -20.38
CA SER A 18 -12.20 24.30 -18.97
C SER A 18 -10.88 24.54 -18.26
N VAL A 19 -10.71 25.72 -17.67
CA VAL A 19 -9.61 25.99 -16.74
C VAL A 19 -9.79 25.03 -15.58
N LEU A 20 -8.93 24.03 -15.49
CA LEU A 20 -8.88 23.12 -14.34
C LEU A 20 -8.66 23.96 -13.07
N PRO A 21 -9.37 23.66 -11.96
CA PRO A 21 -9.23 24.42 -10.74
C PRO A 21 -7.76 24.44 -10.28
N GLU A 22 -7.33 25.62 -9.86
CA GLU A 22 -5.96 25.81 -9.39
C GLU A 22 -5.76 25.08 -8.06
N VAL A 23 -4.71 24.26 -7.99
CA VAL A 23 -4.33 23.52 -6.78
C VAL A 23 -2.86 23.79 -6.47
N THR A 24 -2.51 23.77 -5.18
CA THR A 24 -1.15 23.99 -4.70
C THR A 24 -0.67 22.75 -3.98
N VAL A 25 0.54 22.26 -4.30
CA VAL A 25 1.19 21.16 -3.59
C VAL A 25 2.26 21.72 -2.65
N THR A 26 2.19 21.28 -1.40
CA THR A 26 3.15 21.65 -0.37
C THR A 26 3.65 20.42 0.37
N LYS A 27 4.89 20.48 0.84
CA LYS A 27 5.40 19.53 1.83
C LYS A 27 4.62 19.74 3.13
N LEU A 28 4.11 18.64 3.69
CA LEU A 28 3.34 18.68 4.93
C LEU A 28 4.24 18.70 6.15
N ASP A 29 3.79 19.38 7.19
CA ASP A 29 4.45 19.45 8.48
C ASP A 29 3.53 19.02 9.64
N ARG A 30 3.98 19.20 10.89
CA ARG A 30 3.23 18.74 12.07
C ARG A 30 1.90 19.46 12.25
N SER A 31 1.75 20.67 11.75
CA SER A 31 0.49 21.42 11.83
C SER A 31 -0.61 20.86 10.93
N ASP A 32 -0.22 20.13 9.88
CA ASP A 32 -1.13 19.49 8.94
C ASP A 32 -1.69 18.14 9.43
N GLU A 33 -1.08 17.52 10.45
CA GLU A 33 -1.29 16.13 10.82
C GLU A 33 -2.77 15.79 11.07
N THR A 34 -3.50 16.63 11.79
CA THR A 34 -4.92 16.41 12.08
C THR A 34 -5.76 16.42 10.80
N ALA A 35 -5.59 17.42 9.94
CA ALA A 35 -6.34 17.53 8.69
C ALA A 35 -6.02 16.37 7.72
N VAL A 36 -4.76 15.92 7.70
CA VAL A 36 -4.34 14.77 6.88
C VAL A 36 -4.95 13.48 7.40
N LEU A 37 -4.94 13.23 8.71
CA LEU A 37 -5.56 12.05 9.30
C LEU A 37 -7.07 12.00 9.05
N GLU A 38 -7.77 13.15 9.10
CA GLU A 38 -9.18 13.26 8.76
C GLU A 38 -9.43 12.95 7.28
N PHE A 39 -8.61 13.51 6.37
CA PHE A 39 -8.69 13.23 4.94
C PHE A 39 -8.50 11.74 4.65
N LEU A 40 -7.45 11.12 5.18
CA LEU A 40 -7.17 9.70 4.98
C LEU A 40 -8.25 8.79 5.59
N SER A 41 -8.97 9.25 6.62
CA SER A 41 -10.05 8.48 7.26
C SER A 41 -11.29 8.32 6.39
N GLN A 42 -11.42 9.06 5.29
CA GLN A 42 -12.56 8.95 4.37
C GLN A 42 -12.56 7.63 3.59
N ARG A 43 -11.37 7.05 3.36
CA ARG A 43 -11.19 5.78 2.63
C ARG A 43 -10.24 4.83 3.38
N PRO A 44 -10.63 4.33 4.55
CA PRO A 44 -9.71 3.73 5.52
C PRO A 44 -8.95 2.49 5.00
N ILE A 45 -9.57 1.61 4.19
CA ILE A 45 -8.87 0.43 3.63
C ILE A 45 -7.82 0.79 2.58
N HIS A 46 -8.01 1.91 1.87
CA HIS A 46 -7.10 2.38 0.82
C HIS A 46 -5.93 3.19 1.39
N THR A 47 -6.10 3.78 2.57
CA THR A 47 -5.17 4.74 3.16
C THR A 47 -4.50 4.22 4.44
N VAL A 48 -4.80 2.99 4.86
CA VAL A 48 -4.31 2.40 6.11
C VAL A 48 -2.79 2.49 6.24
N ALA A 49 -2.04 2.30 5.15
CA ALA A 49 -0.59 2.37 5.15
C ALA A 49 -0.08 3.77 5.52
N MET A 50 -0.57 4.81 4.84
CA MET A 50 -0.20 6.20 5.11
C MET A 50 -0.64 6.64 6.50
N LYS A 51 -1.90 6.35 6.87
CA LYS A 51 -2.46 6.70 8.18
C LYS A 51 -1.69 6.04 9.33
N SER A 52 -1.37 4.74 9.22
CA SER A 52 -0.58 4.02 10.22
C SER A 52 0.83 4.60 10.38
N LEU A 53 1.50 4.96 9.27
CA LEU A 53 2.82 5.59 9.34
C LEU A 53 2.79 6.91 10.12
N ILE A 54 1.77 7.74 9.91
CA ILE A 54 1.60 9.00 10.64
C ILE A 54 1.34 8.72 12.12
N LEU A 55 0.45 7.79 12.45
CA LEU A 55 0.13 7.43 13.84
C LEU A 55 1.33 6.82 14.58
N ASP A 56 2.15 6.01 13.90
CA ASP A 56 3.30 5.35 14.50
C ASP A 56 4.51 6.28 14.66
N ASN A 57 4.68 7.26 13.78
CA ASN A 57 5.94 7.99 13.62
C ASN A 57 5.78 9.52 13.66
N GLY A 58 4.54 10.04 13.50
CA GLY A 58 4.26 11.42 13.13
C GLY A 58 4.41 11.66 11.63
N ILE A 59 3.78 12.72 11.13
CA ILE A 59 3.80 13.06 9.69
C ILE A 59 5.22 13.40 9.18
N VAL A 60 6.09 13.93 10.05
CA VAL A 60 7.50 14.23 9.76
C VAL A 60 8.39 13.27 10.53
N SER A 61 8.89 12.25 9.86
CA SER A 61 9.76 11.24 10.47
C SER A 61 10.62 10.52 9.43
N PRO A 62 11.89 10.21 9.74
CA PRO A 62 12.74 9.39 8.89
C PRO A 62 12.24 7.94 8.78
N PHE A 63 11.43 7.48 9.75
CA PHE A 63 10.85 6.14 9.73
C PHE A 63 9.73 5.99 8.69
N ASN A 64 9.19 7.08 8.15
CA ASN A 64 8.24 7.03 7.04
C ASN A 64 8.92 6.66 5.72
N ARG A 65 10.25 6.73 5.63
CA ARG A 65 11.06 6.46 4.43
C ARG A 65 10.61 7.29 3.22
N GLY A 66 10.10 8.47 3.48
CA GLY A 66 9.56 9.40 2.50
C GLY A 66 9.05 10.67 3.16
N THR A 67 8.53 11.55 2.33
CA THR A 67 7.98 12.84 2.73
C THR A 67 6.49 12.87 2.36
N PHE A 68 5.66 13.33 3.26
CA PHE A 68 4.25 13.58 2.97
C PHE A 68 4.08 14.93 2.27
N TYR A 69 3.28 14.92 1.19
CA TYR A 69 2.85 16.10 0.44
C TYR A 69 1.34 16.19 0.44
N GLY A 70 0.82 17.40 0.57
CA GLY A 70 -0.61 17.69 0.46
C GLY A 70 -0.88 18.56 -0.76
N CYS A 71 -1.94 18.24 -1.49
CA CYS A 71 -2.48 19.05 -2.56
C CYS A 71 -3.73 19.73 -2.05
N ARG A 72 -3.81 21.08 -2.14
CA ARG A 72 -4.93 21.87 -1.63
C ARG A 72 -5.56 22.71 -2.75
N ASP A 73 -6.88 22.87 -2.69
CA ASP A 73 -7.61 23.79 -3.54
C ASP A 73 -7.37 25.26 -3.14
N ILE A 74 -7.95 26.19 -3.88
CA ILE A 74 -7.87 27.64 -3.62
C ILE A 74 -8.46 28.05 -2.25
N ASN A 75 -9.33 27.21 -1.64
CA ASN A 75 -9.91 27.45 -0.34
C ASN A 75 -9.09 26.79 0.79
N GLY A 76 -7.96 26.17 0.47
CA GLY A 76 -7.08 25.47 1.43
C GLY A 76 -7.55 24.07 1.81
N ARG A 77 -8.58 23.49 1.16
CA ARG A 77 -9.08 22.14 1.41
C ARG A 77 -8.15 21.11 0.76
N LEU A 78 -7.89 20.00 1.45
CA LEU A 78 -7.12 18.89 0.90
C LEU A 78 -7.89 18.21 -0.25
N GLU A 79 -7.26 18.17 -1.41
CA GLU A 79 -7.67 17.46 -2.62
C GLU A 79 -6.86 16.18 -2.83
N GLY A 80 -5.72 16.06 -2.13
CA GLY A 80 -4.88 14.89 -2.18
C GLY A 80 -3.77 14.89 -1.15
N VAL A 81 -3.34 13.69 -0.78
CA VAL A 81 -2.18 13.43 0.09
C VAL A 81 -1.35 12.34 -0.56
N ALA A 82 -0.04 12.53 -0.61
CA ALA A 82 0.90 11.50 -1.05
C ALA A 82 2.06 11.34 -0.07
N LEU A 83 2.47 10.11 0.17
CA LEU A 83 3.79 9.78 0.69
C LEU A 83 4.70 9.57 -0.53
N VAL A 84 5.76 10.37 -0.65
CA VAL A 84 6.73 10.28 -1.74
C VAL A 84 8.08 9.87 -1.16
N GLY A 85 8.58 8.72 -1.59
CA GLY A 85 9.82 8.17 -1.06
C GLY A 85 10.08 6.75 -1.55
N HIS A 86 10.62 5.90 -0.70
CA HIS A 86 10.90 4.50 -1.05
C HIS A 86 9.64 3.79 -1.58
N ALA A 87 8.51 3.92 -0.90
CA ALA A 87 7.19 3.64 -1.44
C ALA A 87 6.48 4.97 -1.72
N THR A 88 5.94 5.14 -2.93
CA THR A 88 5.06 6.25 -3.25
C THR A 88 3.62 5.76 -3.21
N LEU A 89 2.86 6.34 -2.28
CA LEU A 89 1.45 6.05 -2.04
C LEU A 89 0.67 7.35 -2.15
N MET A 90 -0.56 7.29 -2.65
CA MET A 90 -1.39 8.49 -2.78
C MET A 90 -2.87 8.20 -2.54
N GLU A 91 -3.56 9.23 -2.07
CA GLU A 91 -5.02 9.32 -2.05
C GLU A 91 -5.42 10.69 -2.59
N THR A 92 -6.32 10.74 -3.57
CA THR A 92 -6.73 12.00 -4.22
C THR A 92 -8.21 11.96 -4.56
N VAL A 93 -8.88 13.11 -4.43
CA VAL A 93 -10.29 13.28 -4.81
C VAL A 93 -10.46 13.95 -6.17
N SER A 94 -9.38 14.49 -6.75
CA SER A 94 -9.40 15.09 -8.09
C SER A 94 -8.23 14.63 -8.95
N ASP A 95 -8.44 14.57 -10.27
CA ASP A 95 -7.41 14.22 -11.24
C ASP A 95 -6.29 15.28 -11.26
N ARG A 96 -6.65 16.55 -11.02
CA ARG A 96 -5.68 17.64 -10.94
C ARG A 96 -4.70 17.44 -9.77
N ALA A 97 -5.22 17.06 -8.59
CA ALA A 97 -4.37 16.74 -7.44
C ALA A 97 -3.44 15.56 -7.74
N LEU A 98 -3.95 14.52 -8.40
CA LEU A 98 -3.15 13.36 -8.80
C LEU A 98 -2.03 13.76 -9.76
N GLN A 99 -2.32 14.57 -10.80
CA GLN A 99 -1.31 15.07 -11.75
C GLN A 99 -0.20 15.85 -11.05
N CYS A 100 -0.57 16.78 -10.16
CA CYS A 100 0.41 17.60 -9.44
C CYS A 100 1.26 16.77 -8.48
N LEU A 101 0.67 15.81 -7.76
CA LEU A 101 1.40 14.91 -6.87
C LEU A 101 2.32 13.95 -7.65
N ALA A 102 1.91 13.49 -8.83
CA ALA A 102 2.76 12.69 -9.70
C ALA A 102 4.00 13.47 -10.18
N GLN A 103 3.85 14.76 -10.49
CA GLN A 103 4.99 15.62 -10.85
C GLN A 103 5.99 15.76 -9.69
N VAL A 104 5.50 15.97 -8.45
CA VAL A 104 6.36 16.01 -7.26
C VAL A 104 7.05 14.67 -7.02
N ALA A 105 6.32 13.58 -7.17
CA ALA A 105 6.89 12.24 -6.99
C ALA A 105 7.99 11.92 -8.01
N ARG A 106 7.89 12.43 -9.23
CA ARG A 106 8.89 12.26 -10.30
C ARG A 106 10.27 12.85 -9.93
N GLU A 107 10.27 13.91 -9.12
CA GLU A 107 11.50 14.54 -8.64
C GLU A 107 12.21 13.71 -7.56
N CYS A 108 11.57 12.69 -6.99
CA CYS A 108 12.17 11.83 -5.97
C CYS A 108 13.10 10.78 -6.60
N PRO A 109 14.41 10.81 -6.33
CA PRO A 109 15.35 9.84 -6.91
C PRO A 109 15.31 8.46 -6.23
N PHE A 110 14.66 8.36 -5.05
CA PHE A 110 14.70 7.17 -4.20
C PHE A 110 13.41 6.33 -4.27
N THR A 111 12.53 6.60 -5.21
CA THR A 111 11.30 5.83 -5.37
C THR A 111 11.64 4.42 -5.84
N HIS A 112 11.31 3.44 -5.00
CA HIS A 112 11.50 2.02 -5.30
C HIS A 112 10.24 1.38 -5.83
N MET A 113 9.07 1.81 -5.34
CA MET A 113 7.78 1.32 -5.77
C MET A 113 6.72 2.43 -5.76
N VAL A 114 5.75 2.29 -6.65
CA VAL A 114 4.52 3.09 -6.68
C VAL A 114 3.34 2.13 -6.61
N MET A 115 2.40 2.36 -5.69
CA MET A 115 1.28 1.46 -5.47
C MET A 115 -0.02 2.24 -5.23
N GLY A 116 -1.11 1.71 -5.76
CA GLY A 116 -2.46 2.25 -5.55
C GLY A 116 -3.53 1.48 -6.30
N GLU A 117 -4.77 1.95 -6.25
CA GLU A 117 -5.86 1.39 -7.05
C GLU A 117 -5.54 1.49 -8.54
N GLN A 118 -5.88 0.43 -9.28
CA GLN A 118 -5.50 0.25 -10.68
C GLN A 118 -5.77 1.47 -11.56
N ASP A 119 -6.99 2.02 -11.51
CA ASP A 119 -7.36 3.15 -12.38
C ASP A 119 -6.58 4.42 -12.00
N ARG A 120 -6.35 4.64 -10.70
CA ARG A 120 -5.60 5.79 -10.21
C ARG A 120 -4.11 5.66 -10.50
N ILE A 121 -3.56 4.45 -10.41
CA ILE A 121 -2.16 4.18 -10.73
C ILE A 121 -1.89 4.36 -12.22
N ALA A 122 -2.79 3.94 -13.10
CA ALA A 122 -2.64 4.13 -14.55
C ALA A 122 -2.55 5.63 -14.90
N GLU A 123 -3.42 6.46 -14.33
CA GLU A 123 -3.39 7.90 -14.52
C GLU A 123 -2.15 8.56 -13.89
N PHE A 124 -1.79 8.15 -12.67
CA PHE A 124 -0.57 8.61 -12.00
C PHE A 124 0.66 8.30 -12.84
N TRP A 125 0.78 7.07 -13.35
CA TRP A 125 1.91 6.64 -14.15
C TRP A 125 2.06 7.45 -15.44
N GLY A 126 0.94 7.79 -16.09
CA GLY A 126 0.94 8.67 -17.26
C GLY A 126 1.54 10.04 -17.01
N ASN A 127 1.41 10.56 -15.78
CA ASN A 127 1.95 11.86 -15.36
C ASN A 127 3.35 11.74 -14.69
N TYR A 128 3.64 10.59 -14.08
CA TYR A 128 4.91 10.30 -13.40
C TYR A 128 6.00 9.90 -14.38
N SER A 129 5.68 9.01 -15.32
CA SER A 129 6.64 8.50 -16.29
C SER A 129 7.02 9.58 -17.32
N HIS A 130 8.27 9.56 -17.74
CA HIS A 130 8.76 10.32 -18.88
C HIS A 130 9.23 9.36 -19.97
N ALA A 131 9.46 9.83 -21.17
CA ALA A 131 9.70 9.01 -22.35
C ALA A 131 10.63 7.82 -22.07
N GLY A 132 10.11 6.61 -22.22
CA GLY A 132 10.86 5.36 -22.10
C GLY A 132 10.96 4.75 -20.69
N LEU A 133 10.48 5.44 -19.64
CA LEU A 133 10.48 4.85 -18.29
C LEU A 133 9.45 3.72 -18.24
N GLN A 134 9.92 2.51 -17.92
CA GLN A 134 9.09 1.33 -17.67
C GLN A 134 9.33 0.83 -16.25
N PRO A 135 8.34 0.28 -15.57
CA PRO A 135 8.58 -0.40 -14.30
C PRO A 135 9.42 -1.66 -14.58
N ARG A 136 10.34 -1.98 -13.66
CA ARG A 136 11.11 -3.24 -13.70
C ARG A 136 10.19 -4.45 -13.54
N LEU A 137 9.18 -4.33 -12.69
CA LEU A 137 8.16 -5.33 -12.44
C LEU A 137 6.83 -4.62 -12.18
N ALA A 138 5.77 -5.10 -12.78
CA ALA A 138 4.39 -4.66 -12.50
C ALA A 138 3.58 -5.85 -11.96
N CYS A 139 2.94 -5.64 -10.82
CA CYS A 139 2.11 -6.65 -10.17
C CYS A 139 0.68 -6.12 -10.07
N ARG A 140 -0.29 -6.96 -10.48
CA ARG A 140 -1.70 -6.69 -10.21
C ARG A 140 -2.15 -7.54 -9.02
N GLU A 141 -2.88 -6.90 -8.10
CA GLU A 141 -3.23 -7.48 -6.81
C GLU A 141 -4.69 -7.20 -6.49
N TRP A 142 -5.31 -8.11 -5.75
CA TRP A 142 -6.65 -7.92 -5.22
C TRP A 142 -6.56 -7.44 -3.78
N LEU A 143 -7.17 -6.28 -3.51
CA LEU A 143 -7.45 -5.85 -2.15
C LEU A 143 -8.63 -6.68 -1.62
N LEU A 144 -8.35 -7.45 -0.60
CA LEU A 144 -9.30 -8.32 0.08
C LEU A 144 -9.51 -7.82 1.50
N GLU A 145 -10.75 -7.87 2.00
CA GLU A 145 -11.11 -7.38 3.33
C GLU A 145 -12.04 -8.33 4.06
N ILE A 146 -11.88 -8.42 5.38
CA ILE A 146 -12.79 -9.08 6.30
C ILE A 146 -13.21 -8.12 7.43
N GLU A 147 -14.50 -7.96 7.66
CA GLU A 147 -15.08 -7.11 8.71
C GLU A 147 -15.58 -7.92 9.92
N ASN A 148 -15.98 -9.16 9.70
CA ASN A 148 -16.55 -10.03 10.73
C ASN A 148 -15.92 -11.42 10.65
N SER A 149 -15.36 -11.89 11.75
CA SER A 149 -14.92 -13.27 11.85
C SER A 149 -16.10 -14.15 12.27
N ASN A 150 -16.87 -14.64 11.30
CA ASN A 150 -17.93 -15.63 11.56
C ASN A 150 -17.38 -17.04 11.79
N ASN A 151 -16.07 -17.21 11.72
CA ASN A 151 -15.43 -18.50 11.89
C ASN A 151 -15.38 -18.88 13.37
N LYS A 152 -16.37 -19.63 13.82
CA LYS A 152 -16.32 -20.39 15.08
C LYS A 152 -15.29 -21.54 15.00
N SER A 153 -14.16 -21.31 14.32
CA SER A 153 -13.08 -22.27 14.25
C SER A 153 -12.51 -22.50 15.64
N LYS A 154 -12.09 -23.72 15.93
CA LYS A 154 -11.33 -24.02 17.14
C LYS A 154 -10.10 -23.14 17.15
N SER A 155 -9.88 -22.45 18.27
CA SER A 155 -8.65 -21.70 18.55
C SER A 155 -7.44 -22.54 18.17
N GLU A 156 -6.43 -21.97 17.51
CA GLU A 156 -5.16 -22.64 17.26
C GLU A 156 -4.25 -22.37 18.47
N PRO A 157 -4.11 -23.32 19.39
CA PRO A 157 -3.30 -23.11 20.59
C PRO A 157 -1.85 -22.88 20.20
N GLY A 158 -1.22 -21.84 20.77
CA GLY A 158 0.16 -21.50 20.53
C GLY A 158 0.40 -20.39 19.50
N LEU A 159 -0.61 -19.95 18.73
CA LEU A 159 -0.46 -18.75 17.89
C LEU A 159 -0.28 -17.53 18.80
N ARG A 160 0.82 -16.81 18.63
CA ARG A 160 1.20 -15.66 19.47
C ARG A 160 2.07 -14.66 18.71
N VAL A 161 2.30 -13.52 19.30
CA VAL A 161 3.32 -12.58 18.80
C VAL A 161 4.72 -13.16 18.98
N ALA A 162 5.61 -12.86 18.03
CA ALA A 162 7.01 -13.24 18.09
C ALA A 162 7.76 -12.47 19.17
N THR A 163 8.80 -13.09 19.73
CA THR A 163 9.77 -12.48 20.63
C THR A 163 11.04 -12.07 19.89
N GLU A 164 11.87 -11.20 20.47
CA GLU A 164 13.13 -10.76 19.83
C GLU A 164 14.10 -11.91 19.59
N GLN A 165 14.08 -12.96 20.44
CA GLN A 165 14.91 -14.16 20.30
C GLN A 165 14.59 -14.96 19.03
N GLU A 166 13.38 -14.77 18.47
CA GLU A 166 12.92 -15.47 17.27
C GLU A 166 13.23 -14.71 15.97
N LEU A 167 13.88 -13.55 16.06
CA LEU A 167 14.23 -12.74 14.90
C LEU A 167 14.98 -13.54 13.82
N ASP A 168 15.97 -14.36 14.25
CA ASP A 168 16.80 -15.12 13.32
C ASP A 168 16.05 -16.30 12.66
N LEU A 169 14.89 -16.70 13.20
CA LEU A 169 13.98 -17.68 12.59
C LEU A 169 12.96 -17.01 11.65
N VAL A 170 12.53 -15.80 11.99
CA VAL A 170 11.53 -15.03 11.22
C VAL A 170 12.14 -14.35 9.99
N MET A 171 13.33 -13.75 10.16
CA MET A 171 13.95 -12.89 9.15
C MET A 171 14.22 -13.60 7.81
N PRO A 172 14.74 -14.84 7.74
CA PRO A 172 14.98 -15.54 6.47
C PRO A 172 13.68 -15.77 5.68
N ILE A 173 12.57 -16.11 6.38
CA ILE A 173 11.27 -16.29 5.75
C ILE A 173 10.75 -14.95 5.19
N GLN A 174 10.92 -13.87 5.95
CA GLN A 174 10.54 -12.54 5.48
C GLN A 174 11.37 -12.08 4.27
N ALA A 175 12.67 -12.42 4.22
CA ALA A 175 13.53 -12.13 3.08
C ALA A 175 13.09 -12.91 1.84
N GLN A 176 12.78 -14.21 1.99
CA GLN A 176 12.25 -15.03 0.91
C GLN A 176 10.95 -14.44 0.33
N LEU A 177 9.99 -14.08 1.19
CA LEU A 177 8.73 -13.48 0.74
C LEU A 177 8.94 -12.16 0.01
N ALA A 178 9.84 -11.30 0.49
CA ALA A 178 10.18 -10.04 -0.16
C ALA A 178 10.84 -10.26 -1.54
N LEU A 179 11.70 -11.27 -1.67
CA LEU A 179 12.29 -11.68 -2.95
C LEU A 179 11.23 -12.20 -3.93
N GLU A 180 10.31 -13.05 -3.46
CA GLU A 180 9.22 -13.59 -4.28
C GLU A 180 8.28 -12.47 -4.79
N GLU A 181 8.02 -11.45 -3.97
CA GLU A 181 7.14 -10.34 -4.28
C GLU A 181 7.80 -9.32 -5.23
N SER A 182 9.00 -8.87 -4.88
CA SER A 182 9.66 -7.74 -5.56
C SER A 182 10.75 -8.16 -6.53
N GLY A 183 11.22 -9.42 -6.48
CA GLY A 183 12.38 -9.89 -7.24
C GLY A 183 13.72 -9.31 -6.73
N VAL A 184 13.74 -8.75 -5.52
CA VAL A 184 14.97 -8.18 -4.89
C VAL A 184 15.18 -8.80 -3.52
N ASP A 185 16.35 -9.39 -3.31
CA ASP A 185 16.72 -9.91 -2.00
C ASP A 185 17.15 -8.76 -1.06
N PRO A 186 16.37 -8.47 -0.01
CA PRO A 186 16.72 -7.42 0.93
C PRO A 186 18.00 -7.72 1.73
N MET A 187 18.41 -9.00 1.79
CA MET A 187 19.63 -9.43 2.47
C MET A 187 20.88 -9.12 1.63
N GLU A 188 20.75 -9.01 0.31
CA GLU A 188 21.83 -8.58 -0.58
C GLU A 188 21.95 -7.05 -0.64
N VAL A 189 20.80 -6.33 -0.60
CA VAL A 189 20.76 -4.88 -0.81
C VAL A 189 21.03 -4.09 0.46
N ASP A 190 20.37 -4.46 1.58
CA ASP A 190 20.44 -3.73 2.86
C ASP A 190 20.16 -4.69 4.04
N PRO A 191 21.07 -5.64 4.35
CA PRO A 191 20.84 -6.65 5.38
C PRO A 191 20.65 -6.03 6.78
N GLU A 192 21.41 -4.99 7.10
CA GLU A 192 21.34 -4.31 8.40
C GLU A 192 20.00 -3.55 8.57
N GLY A 193 19.61 -2.78 7.57
CA GLY A 193 18.34 -2.07 7.59
C GLY A 193 17.16 -3.03 7.59
N PHE A 194 17.26 -4.12 6.84
CA PHE A 194 16.22 -5.17 6.82
C PHE A 194 16.06 -5.82 8.19
N ARG A 195 17.17 -6.22 8.84
CA ARG A 195 17.18 -6.75 10.21
C ARG A 195 16.52 -5.78 11.20
N LYS A 196 16.88 -4.49 11.14
CA LYS A 196 16.30 -3.44 11.99
C LYS A 196 14.78 -3.31 11.78
N ARG A 197 14.31 -3.40 10.54
CA ARG A 197 12.86 -3.34 10.22
C ARG A 197 12.11 -4.57 10.77
N CYS A 198 12.64 -5.77 10.60
CA CYS A 198 12.07 -6.99 11.17
C CYS A 198 12.02 -6.93 12.71
N LEU A 199 13.12 -6.55 13.36
CA LEU A 199 13.19 -6.41 14.81
C LEU A 199 12.20 -5.38 15.34
N ARG A 200 12.07 -4.21 14.66
CA ARG A 200 11.11 -3.18 15.04
C ARG A 200 9.67 -3.71 14.99
N ARG A 201 9.31 -4.47 13.94
CA ARG A 201 7.98 -5.07 13.81
C ARG A 201 7.69 -6.06 14.93
N ILE A 202 8.66 -6.89 15.30
CA ILE A 202 8.55 -7.81 16.43
C ILE A 202 8.34 -7.02 17.74
N ARG A 203 9.14 -5.98 18.00
CA ARG A 203 9.01 -5.12 19.20
C ARG A 203 7.66 -4.42 19.29
N GLN A 204 7.04 -4.11 18.17
CA GLN A 204 5.70 -3.55 18.09
C GLN A 204 4.59 -4.61 18.32
N GLY A 205 4.92 -5.90 18.51
CA GLY A 205 3.95 -6.98 18.63
C GLY A 205 3.18 -7.24 17.35
N ARG A 206 3.80 -6.97 16.19
CA ARG A 206 3.16 -7.02 14.86
C ARG A 206 3.53 -8.25 14.04
N THR A 207 4.48 -9.07 14.50
CA THR A 207 4.81 -10.36 13.87
C THR A 207 4.17 -11.47 14.68
N TRP A 208 3.33 -12.26 14.04
CA TRP A 208 2.63 -13.40 14.63
C TRP A 208 3.24 -14.69 14.14
N VAL A 209 3.40 -15.66 15.06
CA VAL A 209 4.11 -16.93 14.81
C VAL A 209 3.41 -18.09 15.48
N LEU A 210 3.56 -19.28 14.88
CA LEU A 210 3.23 -20.56 15.49
C LEU A 210 4.42 -21.52 15.27
N PHE A 211 4.80 -22.18 16.32
CA PHE A 211 5.89 -23.18 16.33
C PHE A 211 5.35 -24.59 16.60
N ASP A 212 6.02 -25.57 16.02
CA ASP A 212 5.92 -27.00 16.35
C ASP A 212 7.29 -27.42 16.88
N GLY A 213 7.41 -27.53 18.21
CA GLY A 213 8.71 -27.55 18.89
C GLY A 213 9.50 -26.26 18.56
N ASP A 214 10.72 -26.40 18.05
CA ASP A 214 11.58 -25.28 17.66
C ASP A 214 11.39 -24.87 16.18
N THR A 215 10.46 -25.50 15.49
CA THR A 215 10.22 -25.24 14.07
C THR A 215 9.11 -24.22 13.85
N LEU A 216 9.42 -23.11 13.21
CA LEU A 216 8.40 -22.14 12.76
C LEU A 216 7.56 -22.77 11.64
N ILE A 217 6.24 -22.83 11.84
CA ILE A 217 5.29 -23.47 10.91
C ILE A 217 4.25 -22.51 10.36
N PHE A 218 4.03 -21.37 10.99
CA PHE A 218 3.17 -20.29 10.51
C PHE A 218 3.73 -18.93 10.91
N LYS A 219 3.60 -17.97 10.01
CA LYS A 219 3.95 -16.56 10.23
C LYS A 219 2.93 -15.66 9.56
N ALA A 220 2.66 -14.50 10.16
CA ALA A 220 1.93 -13.38 9.54
C ALA A 220 2.40 -12.06 10.15
N ASP A 221 2.41 -10.99 9.35
CA ASP A 221 2.79 -9.65 9.81
C ASP A 221 1.63 -8.67 9.74
N VAL A 222 1.49 -7.86 10.76
CA VAL A 222 0.69 -6.62 10.74
C VAL A 222 1.61 -5.50 10.26
N ILE A 223 1.44 -5.06 9.02
CA ILE A 223 2.26 -4.00 8.43
C ILE A 223 1.78 -2.63 8.86
N SER A 224 0.46 -2.45 8.85
CA SER A 224 -0.18 -1.18 9.21
C SER A 224 -1.37 -1.44 10.12
N GLN A 225 -1.56 -0.57 11.12
CA GLN A 225 -2.64 -0.70 12.09
C GLN A 225 -3.22 0.66 12.46
N THR A 226 -4.53 0.77 12.31
CA THR A 226 -5.35 1.87 12.83
C THR A 226 -6.49 1.28 13.65
N SER A 227 -7.31 2.12 14.29
CA SER A 227 -8.55 1.66 14.93
C SER A 227 -9.65 1.24 13.94
N GLU A 228 -9.47 1.55 12.67
CA GLU A 228 -10.43 1.24 11.61
C GLU A 228 -10.03 0.00 10.84
N VAL A 229 -8.75 -0.09 10.43
CA VAL A 229 -8.25 -1.15 9.55
C VAL A 229 -6.89 -1.64 10.03
N ILE A 230 -6.69 -2.94 9.93
CA ILE A 230 -5.37 -3.59 10.04
C ILE A 230 -5.00 -4.16 8.67
N TYR A 231 -3.79 -3.89 8.20
CA TYR A 231 -3.26 -4.43 6.95
C TYR A 231 -2.25 -5.54 7.24
N LEU A 232 -2.50 -6.72 6.67
CA LEU A 232 -1.67 -7.92 6.81
C LEU A 232 -0.82 -8.17 5.57
N GLU A 233 0.41 -8.60 5.81
CA GLU A 233 1.31 -9.16 4.79
C GLU A 233 2.09 -10.35 5.33
N GLY A 234 2.89 -10.96 4.46
CA GLY A 234 3.85 -11.98 4.86
C GLY A 234 3.22 -13.19 5.52
N ILE A 235 2.01 -13.57 5.10
CA ILE A 235 1.32 -14.76 5.58
C ILE A 235 1.99 -15.97 4.96
N TRP A 236 2.59 -16.79 5.79
CA TRP A 236 3.37 -17.95 5.37
C TRP A 236 3.02 -19.18 6.21
N VAL A 237 2.93 -20.30 5.52
CA VAL A 237 2.79 -21.65 6.11
C VAL A 237 3.91 -22.51 5.56
N LYS A 238 4.60 -23.22 6.45
CA LYS A 238 5.66 -24.16 6.08
C LYS A 238 5.17 -25.19 5.07
N ASP A 239 5.94 -25.47 4.02
CA ASP A 239 5.50 -26.22 2.86
C ASP A 239 4.88 -27.58 3.20
N ASN A 240 5.56 -28.36 4.08
CA ASN A 240 5.09 -29.67 4.51
C ASN A 240 3.89 -29.61 5.50
N ARG A 241 3.41 -28.43 5.85
CA ARG A 241 2.22 -28.17 6.69
C ARG A 241 1.11 -27.47 5.91
N ARG A 242 1.29 -27.33 4.60
CA ARG A 242 0.21 -26.83 3.71
C ARG A 242 -0.82 -27.92 3.45
N ASN A 243 -2.05 -27.50 3.16
CA ASN A 243 -3.21 -28.37 2.83
C ASN A 243 -3.71 -29.28 3.97
N ASP A 244 -3.18 -29.14 5.20
CA ASP A 244 -3.66 -29.84 6.39
C ASP A 244 -4.65 -29.00 7.25
N GLY A 245 -5.05 -27.83 6.74
CA GLY A 245 -5.94 -26.89 7.42
C GLY A 245 -5.27 -25.98 8.44
N LEU A 246 -3.96 -26.09 8.68
CA LEU A 246 -3.20 -25.26 9.64
C LEU A 246 -3.35 -23.77 9.34
N GLY A 247 -3.10 -23.37 8.08
CA GLY A 247 -3.22 -21.97 7.67
C GLY A 247 -4.59 -21.39 7.93
N PHE A 248 -5.66 -22.16 7.68
CA PHE A 248 -7.04 -21.74 7.95
C PHE A 248 -7.28 -21.52 9.45
N ARG A 249 -6.86 -22.45 10.32
CA ARG A 249 -7.00 -22.31 11.78
C ARG A 249 -6.22 -21.13 12.32
N CYS A 250 -4.97 -20.94 11.85
CA CYS A 250 -4.13 -19.79 12.22
C CYS A 250 -4.77 -18.46 11.79
N MET A 251 -5.27 -18.37 10.56
CA MET A 251 -5.95 -17.16 10.06
C MET A 251 -7.24 -16.87 10.82
N ALA A 252 -8.05 -17.90 11.13
CA ALA A 252 -9.26 -17.71 11.90
C ALA A 252 -8.98 -17.17 13.30
N GLU A 253 -7.97 -17.71 13.99
CA GLU A 253 -7.54 -17.22 15.29
C GLU A 253 -6.94 -15.80 15.20
N LEU A 254 -6.06 -15.55 14.22
CA LEU A 254 -5.42 -14.25 14.02
C LEU A 254 -6.48 -13.16 13.75
N THR A 255 -7.38 -13.39 12.79
CA THR A 255 -8.42 -12.41 12.44
C THR A 255 -9.37 -12.17 13.60
N SER A 256 -9.76 -13.21 14.36
CA SER A 256 -10.58 -13.08 15.56
C SER A 256 -9.94 -12.15 16.60
N ARG A 257 -8.63 -12.27 16.85
CA ARG A 257 -7.91 -11.42 17.81
C ARG A 257 -7.71 -9.98 17.29
N LEU A 258 -7.44 -9.83 16.00
CA LEU A 258 -7.17 -8.51 15.42
C LEU A 258 -8.46 -7.69 15.25
N LEU A 259 -9.60 -8.31 14.97
CA LEU A 259 -10.92 -7.65 14.91
C LEU A 259 -11.41 -7.12 16.26
N LEU A 260 -10.76 -7.50 17.37
CA LEU A 260 -10.96 -6.82 18.66
C LEU A 260 -10.29 -5.45 18.73
N LYS A 261 -9.36 -5.13 17.80
CA LYS A 261 -8.57 -3.90 17.79
C LYS A 261 -8.92 -2.96 16.63
N ALA A 262 -9.58 -3.45 15.59
CA ALA A 262 -9.99 -2.68 14.41
C ALA A 262 -11.31 -3.18 13.87
N LYS A 263 -11.98 -2.35 13.05
CA LYS A 263 -13.28 -2.69 12.45
C LYS A 263 -13.14 -3.71 11.33
N SER A 264 -12.02 -3.68 10.60
CA SER A 264 -11.73 -4.61 9.51
C SER A 264 -10.25 -4.95 9.40
N ILE A 265 -9.98 -5.99 8.64
CA ILE A 265 -8.62 -6.42 8.28
C ILE A 265 -8.57 -6.54 6.77
N CYS A 266 -7.54 -5.99 6.15
CA CYS A 266 -7.31 -6.13 4.71
C CYS A 266 -5.94 -6.72 4.40
N LEU A 267 -5.78 -7.19 3.18
CA LEU A 267 -4.53 -7.67 2.60
C LEU A 267 -4.56 -7.51 1.08
N LEU A 268 -3.39 -7.49 0.45
CA LEU A 268 -3.23 -7.60 -0.99
C LEU A 268 -2.82 -9.02 -1.35
N ALA A 269 -3.37 -9.53 -2.45
CA ALA A 269 -3.04 -10.84 -2.98
C ALA A 269 -2.80 -10.73 -4.49
N ASN A 270 -1.63 -11.17 -4.97
CA ASN A 270 -1.32 -11.18 -6.39
C ASN A 270 -2.40 -11.96 -7.16
N GLU A 271 -2.97 -11.37 -8.21
CA GLU A 271 -4.07 -11.96 -8.99
C GLU A 271 -3.71 -13.31 -9.63
N LEU A 272 -2.42 -13.54 -9.90
CA LEU A 272 -1.92 -14.79 -10.43
C LEU A 272 -1.81 -15.89 -9.38
N ASN A 273 -1.79 -15.54 -8.09
CA ASN A 273 -1.77 -16.51 -6.98
C ASN A 273 -3.20 -16.97 -6.63
N THR A 274 -3.80 -17.74 -7.54
CA THR A 274 -5.18 -18.23 -7.41
C THR A 274 -5.38 -19.11 -6.17
N SER A 275 -4.34 -19.78 -5.71
CA SER A 275 -4.37 -20.60 -4.50
C SER A 275 -4.48 -19.73 -3.24
N ALA A 276 -3.74 -18.64 -3.16
CA ALA A 276 -3.84 -17.68 -2.06
C ALA A 276 -5.19 -16.96 -2.06
N ILE A 277 -5.68 -16.51 -3.21
CA ILE A 277 -7.00 -15.90 -3.35
C ILE A 277 -8.10 -16.84 -2.86
N THR A 278 -8.06 -18.11 -3.31
CA THR A 278 -9.01 -19.14 -2.88
C THR A 278 -8.95 -19.37 -1.36
N PHE A 279 -7.75 -19.42 -0.81
CA PHE A 279 -7.52 -19.55 0.62
C PHE A 279 -8.11 -18.38 1.41
N TYR A 280 -7.82 -17.13 1.03
CA TYR A 280 -8.35 -15.95 1.72
C TYR A 280 -9.87 -15.85 1.63
N ARG A 281 -10.46 -16.20 0.48
CA ARG A 281 -11.92 -16.28 0.34
C ARG A 281 -12.53 -17.32 1.29
N LYS A 282 -11.90 -18.50 1.46
CA LYS A 282 -12.31 -19.49 2.46
C LYS A 282 -12.19 -18.97 3.89
N CYS A 283 -11.23 -18.11 4.17
CA CYS A 283 -11.09 -17.43 5.45
C CYS A 283 -12.14 -16.33 5.68
N GLY A 284 -12.95 -15.99 4.68
CA GLY A 284 -14.02 -14.99 4.78
C GLY A 284 -13.64 -13.60 4.23
N PHE A 285 -12.48 -13.46 3.61
CA PHE A 285 -12.11 -12.21 2.95
C PHE A 285 -12.90 -12.02 1.66
N MET A 286 -13.34 -10.78 1.42
CA MET A 286 -14.11 -10.37 0.25
C MET A 286 -13.30 -9.40 -0.60
N PHE A 287 -13.46 -9.48 -1.92
CA PHE A 287 -12.85 -8.55 -2.87
C PHE A 287 -13.41 -7.14 -2.70
N ARG A 288 -12.51 -6.12 -2.73
CA ARG A 288 -12.87 -4.70 -2.64
C ARG A 288 -12.42 -3.90 -3.84
N ALA A 289 -11.17 -4.06 -4.27
CA ALA A 289 -10.59 -3.30 -5.38
C ALA A 289 -9.45 -4.07 -6.05
N THR A 290 -9.08 -3.66 -7.26
CA THR A 290 -7.84 -4.08 -7.89
C THR A 290 -6.77 -3.00 -7.67
N TYR A 291 -5.58 -3.44 -7.30
CA TYR A 291 -4.38 -2.62 -7.10
C TYR A 291 -3.35 -2.93 -8.16
N GLU A 292 -2.50 -1.96 -8.44
CA GLU A 292 -1.26 -2.17 -9.19
C GLU A 292 -0.07 -1.65 -8.39
N THR A 293 0.99 -2.45 -8.40
CA THR A 293 2.27 -2.12 -7.80
C THR A 293 3.33 -2.12 -8.89
N PHE A 294 3.97 -0.98 -9.11
CA PHE A 294 5.09 -0.81 -10.03
C PHE A 294 6.39 -0.74 -9.23
N PHE A 295 7.23 -1.76 -9.36
CA PHE A 295 8.60 -1.75 -8.84
C PHE A 295 9.50 -1.09 -9.86
N LEU A 296 10.29 -0.11 -9.41
CA LEU A 296 11.17 0.68 -10.26
C LEU A 296 12.61 0.16 -10.17
N SER A 297 13.36 0.28 -11.26
CA SER A 297 14.81 0.16 -11.19
C SER A 297 15.35 1.32 -10.35
N GLN A 298 16.27 1.04 -9.43
CA GLN A 298 17.02 2.12 -8.82
C GLN A 298 17.74 2.88 -9.95
N LYS A 299 17.53 4.20 -10.02
CA LYS A 299 18.42 5.03 -10.85
C LYS A 299 19.82 4.80 -10.29
N GLU A 300 20.70 4.21 -11.09
CA GLU A 300 22.12 4.24 -10.77
C GLU A 300 22.45 5.70 -10.51
N LEU A 301 22.87 6.02 -9.29
CA LEU A 301 23.49 7.28 -8.98
C LEU A 301 24.79 7.26 -9.80
N LEU A 302 24.78 7.88 -10.98
CA LEU A 302 26.00 8.14 -11.72
C LEU A 302 26.92 8.89 -10.75
N PRO A 303 28.11 8.38 -10.47
CA PRO A 303 29.07 9.11 -9.66
C PRO A 303 29.37 10.43 -10.38
N ASN A 304 29.17 11.54 -9.68
CA ASN A 304 29.60 12.87 -10.12
C ASN A 304 31.13 12.94 -10.33
#